data_386b2b5380201801596587123caa8f05
#
_entry.id   386b2b5380201801596587123caa8f05
#
_cell.length_a   1.000
_cell.length_b   1.000
_cell.length_c   1.000
_cell.angle_alpha   90.00
_cell.angle_beta   90.00
_cell.angle_gamma   90.00
#
_symmetry.space_group_name_H-M   'P 1'
#
loop_
_entity.id
_entity.type
_entity.pdbx_description
1 polymer ?
#
loop_
_entity_poly.entity_id
_entity_poly.type
_entity_poly.pdbx_seq_one_letter_code
_entity_poly.pdbx_strand_id
1 'polypeptide(L)'
;IQTQIDLYAKQLALPQMKISSSWANVNNFKDFNMLHEHPGSVLSGVYYVNATIDQGPINFVNPADKISWAGFHHRLSYNHMNSEQWHLNSQTGTLYIFPAYLRHYVSPNSKRDSKRISVSFNTVYA
;
A
#
# COMPACT_ATOMS: atom_id res chain seq x y z
N ILE A 1 -8.44 -13.31 0.32
CA ILE A 1 -8.29 -11.92 0.83
C ILE A 1 -9.02 -11.80 2.17
N GLN A 2 -10.33 -12.12 2.28
CA GLN A 2 -11.10 -11.95 3.52
C GLN A 2 -10.43 -12.62 4.73
N THR A 3 -9.98 -13.85 4.60
CA THR A 3 -9.27 -14.58 5.68
C THR A 3 -8.05 -13.80 6.20
N GLN A 4 -7.29 -13.14 5.32
CA GLN A 4 -6.13 -12.35 5.72
C GLN A 4 -6.53 -11.03 6.39
N ILE A 5 -7.64 -10.44 5.96
CA ILE A 5 -8.22 -9.26 6.62
C ILE A 5 -8.62 -9.63 8.06
N ASP A 6 -9.31 -10.75 8.25
CA ASP A 6 -9.76 -11.22 9.57
C ASP A 6 -8.56 -11.49 10.51
N LEU A 7 -7.50 -12.10 9.98
CA LEU A 7 -6.26 -12.34 10.75
C LEU A 7 -5.59 -11.02 11.16
N TYR A 8 -5.48 -10.07 10.25
CA TYR A 8 -4.87 -8.78 10.55
C TYR A 8 -5.72 -7.94 11.51
N ALA A 9 -7.04 -7.92 11.32
CA ALA A 9 -7.96 -7.27 12.26
C ALA A 9 -7.84 -7.85 13.69
N LYS A 10 -7.72 -9.17 13.80
CA LYS A 10 -7.48 -9.85 15.09
C LYS A 10 -6.17 -9.42 15.73
N GLN A 11 -5.08 -9.30 14.97
CA GLN A 11 -3.79 -8.81 15.49
C GLN A 11 -3.87 -7.37 16.00
N LEU A 12 -4.72 -6.54 15.38
CA LEU A 12 -4.97 -5.16 15.78
C LEU A 12 -6.03 -5.02 16.87
N ALA A 13 -6.57 -6.13 17.38
CA ALA A 13 -7.70 -6.16 18.33
C ALA A 13 -8.93 -5.37 17.83
N LEU A 14 -9.19 -5.42 16.53
CA LEU A 14 -10.32 -4.76 15.89
C LEU A 14 -11.50 -5.74 15.76
N PRO A 15 -12.75 -5.22 15.70
CA PRO A 15 -13.92 -6.02 15.39
C PRO A 15 -13.82 -6.67 13.99
N GLN A 16 -14.73 -7.60 13.72
CA GLN A 16 -14.85 -8.22 12.41
C GLN A 16 -15.03 -7.16 11.31
N MET A 17 -14.40 -7.40 10.17
CA MET A 17 -14.42 -6.51 9.02
C MET A 17 -15.04 -7.17 7.80
N LYS A 18 -15.61 -6.34 6.92
CA LYS A 18 -16.07 -6.77 5.59
C LYS A 18 -15.50 -5.84 4.52
N ILE A 19 -15.28 -6.39 3.34
CA ILE A 19 -14.93 -5.58 2.17
C ILE A 19 -16.14 -4.73 1.79
N SER A 20 -15.95 -3.41 1.77
CA SER A 20 -16.97 -2.43 1.39
C SER A 20 -16.89 -2.08 -0.10
N SER A 21 -15.70 -2.11 -0.66
CA SER A 21 -15.45 -1.86 -2.09
C SER A 21 -14.19 -2.58 -2.55
N SER A 22 -14.18 -2.96 -3.83
CA SER A 22 -12.99 -3.50 -4.49
C SER A 22 -12.98 -3.11 -5.97
N TRP A 23 -11.79 -2.96 -6.54
CA TRP A 23 -11.60 -2.62 -7.94
C TRP A 23 -10.30 -3.17 -8.49
N ALA A 24 -10.25 -3.38 -9.80
CA ALA A 24 -9.04 -3.77 -10.49
C ALA A 24 -8.30 -2.54 -11.03
N ASN A 25 -6.98 -2.53 -10.89
CA ASN A 25 -6.10 -1.57 -11.53
C ASN A 25 -5.30 -2.27 -12.63
N VAL A 26 -5.33 -1.71 -13.83
CA VAL A 26 -4.53 -2.17 -14.97
C VAL A 26 -3.61 -1.03 -15.37
N ASN A 27 -2.35 -1.09 -14.92
CA ASN A 27 -1.36 -0.06 -15.17
C ASN A 27 -0.47 -0.47 -16.35
N ASN A 28 -0.59 0.25 -17.45
CA ASN A 28 0.31 0.15 -18.60
C ASN A 28 1.64 0.84 -18.31
N PHE A 29 2.54 0.89 -19.29
CA PHE A 29 3.79 1.62 -19.18
C PHE A 29 3.56 3.09 -18.81
N LYS A 30 4.24 3.56 -17.77
CA LYS A 30 4.15 4.89 -17.13
C LYS A 30 2.86 5.16 -16.35
N ASP A 31 1.87 4.30 -16.35
CA ASP A 31 0.71 4.47 -15.47
C ASP A 31 1.11 4.35 -14.01
N PHE A 32 0.53 5.19 -13.18
CA PHE A 32 0.80 5.30 -11.75
C PHE A 32 -0.47 5.65 -10.97
N ASN A 33 -0.41 5.56 -9.65
CA ASN A 33 -1.47 6.03 -8.77
C ASN A 33 -0.94 7.18 -7.92
N MET A 34 -1.64 8.32 -7.92
CA MET A 34 -1.26 9.51 -7.16
C MET A 34 -1.32 9.26 -5.66
N LEU A 35 -0.64 10.12 -4.90
CA LEU A 35 -0.70 10.11 -3.43
C LEU A 35 -2.15 10.31 -2.96
N HIS A 36 -2.65 9.38 -2.14
CA HIS A 36 -4.01 9.38 -1.62
C HIS A 36 -4.12 8.57 -0.32
N GLU A 37 -5.28 8.63 0.29
CA GLU A 37 -5.73 7.83 1.41
C GLU A 37 -7.19 7.44 1.20
N HIS A 38 -7.78 6.61 2.06
CA HIS A 38 -9.14 6.12 1.89
C HIS A 38 -10.05 6.54 3.07
N PRO A 39 -10.54 7.80 3.08
CA PRO A 39 -11.43 8.30 4.13
C PRO A 39 -12.69 7.44 4.27
N GLY A 40 -13.11 7.18 5.51
CA GLY A 40 -14.29 6.36 5.80
C GLY A 40 -14.06 4.85 5.78
N SER A 41 -12.86 4.40 5.43
CA SER A 41 -12.44 2.99 5.51
C SER A 41 -11.58 2.73 6.74
N VAL A 42 -11.50 1.48 7.19
CA VAL A 42 -10.70 1.07 8.35
C VAL A 42 -9.37 0.48 7.90
N LEU A 43 -9.42 -0.54 7.05
CA LEU A 43 -8.26 -1.12 6.39
C LEU A 43 -8.43 -1.01 4.88
N SER A 44 -7.32 -0.89 4.20
CA SER A 44 -7.21 -0.96 2.74
C SER A 44 -6.18 -2.01 2.36
N GLY A 45 -6.20 -2.46 1.14
CA GLY A 45 -5.19 -3.38 0.67
C GLY A 45 -5.13 -3.50 -0.84
N VAL A 46 -4.05 -4.15 -1.28
CA VAL A 46 -3.81 -4.45 -2.68
C VAL A 46 -3.26 -5.86 -2.83
N TYR A 47 -3.86 -6.62 -3.75
CA TYR A 47 -3.38 -7.92 -4.19
C TYR A 47 -2.86 -7.83 -5.62
N TYR A 48 -1.61 -8.25 -5.85
CA TYR A 48 -0.99 -8.22 -7.17
C TYR A 48 -1.28 -9.51 -7.93
N VAL A 49 -2.12 -9.39 -8.96
CA VAL A 49 -2.52 -10.49 -9.84
C VAL A 49 -1.42 -10.79 -10.87
N ASN A 50 -0.86 -9.72 -11.45
CA ASN A 50 0.26 -9.80 -12.40
C ASN A 50 1.20 -8.60 -12.18
N ALA A 51 2.35 -8.84 -11.61
CA ALA A 51 3.34 -7.81 -11.35
C ALA A 51 4.74 -8.41 -11.18
N THR A 52 5.74 -7.59 -11.45
CA THR A 52 7.15 -7.88 -11.16
C THR A 52 7.76 -6.74 -10.35
N ILE A 53 8.82 -7.03 -9.59
CA ILE A 53 9.43 -6.09 -8.65
C ILE A 53 9.93 -4.78 -9.30
N ASP A 54 10.16 -4.79 -10.60
CA ASP A 54 10.62 -3.66 -11.41
C ASP A 54 9.48 -2.87 -12.09
N GLN A 55 8.23 -3.19 -11.79
CA GLN A 55 7.06 -2.47 -12.32
C GLN A 55 6.57 -1.32 -11.42
N GLY A 56 7.38 -0.87 -10.50
CA GLY A 56 7.07 0.22 -9.59
C GLY A 56 6.44 -0.24 -8.27
N PRO A 57 7.03 0.17 -7.13
CA PRO A 57 6.54 -0.18 -5.81
C PRO A 57 5.29 0.60 -5.40
N ILE A 58 4.59 0.11 -4.39
CA ILE A 58 3.72 0.92 -3.55
C ILE A 58 4.57 1.62 -2.49
N ASN A 59 4.34 2.92 -2.31
CA ASN A 59 5.11 3.77 -1.40
C ASN A 59 4.18 4.30 -0.32
N PHE A 60 4.58 4.16 0.94
CA PHE A 60 3.86 4.66 2.10
C PHE A 60 4.58 5.87 2.67
N VAL A 61 3.83 6.92 2.97
CA VAL A 61 4.35 8.12 3.63
C VAL A 61 4.22 7.93 5.14
N ASN A 62 5.31 8.20 5.86
CA ASN A 62 5.30 8.11 7.31
C ASN A 62 4.27 9.08 7.89
N PRO A 63 3.29 8.62 8.70
CA PRO A 63 2.32 9.51 9.34
C PRO A 63 2.96 10.58 10.24
N ALA A 64 4.14 10.30 10.79
CA ALA A 64 4.98 11.29 11.47
C ALA A 64 5.77 12.11 10.43
N ASP A 65 5.06 12.91 9.64
CA ASP A 65 5.60 13.68 8.51
C ASP A 65 6.72 14.67 8.90
N LYS A 66 6.86 14.97 10.17
CA LYS A 66 7.90 15.86 10.73
C LYS A 66 9.17 15.12 11.17
N ILE A 67 9.33 13.87 10.76
CA ILE A 67 10.51 13.09 11.13
C ILE A 67 11.82 13.73 10.63
N SER A 68 11.80 14.42 9.51
CA SER A 68 12.94 15.19 8.98
C SER A 68 13.26 16.41 9.86
N TRP A 69 12.25 17.00 10.48
CA TRP A 69 12.42 18.15 11.39
C TRP A 69 13.04 17.74 12.73
N ALA A 70 12.93 16.47 13.09
CA ALA A 70 13.57 15.91 14.28
C ALA A 70 15.09 15.68 14.13
N GLY A 71 15.71 16.14 13.04
CA GLY A 71 17.14 16.00 12.81
C GLY A 71 17.57 14.67 12.18
N PHE A 72 16.64 13.85 11.73
CA PHE A 72 16.94 12.53 11.13
C PHE A 72 17.55 12.61 9.73
N HIS A 73 17.75 13.82 9.17
CA HIS A 73 18.43 14.01 7.89
C HIS A 73 19.93 13.64 7.91
N HIS A 74 20.55 13.49 9.08
CA HIS A 74 21.94 13.03 9.24
C HIS A 74 22.05 11.53 9.55
N ARG A 75 21.02 10.72 9.27
CA ARG A 75 21.06 9.28 9.52
C ARG A 75 22.09 8.55 8.67
N LEU A 76 22.77 7.59 9.25
CA LEU A 76 23.81 6.79 8.60
C LEU A 76 23.23 5.79 7.59
N SER A 77 22.00 5.33 7.82
CA SER A 77 21.26 4.42 6.94
C SER A 77 19.76 4.63 7.08
N TYR A 78 19.03 4.25 6.05
CA TYR A 78 17.56 4.32 6.03
C TYR A 78 16.95 2.99 6.45
N ASN A 79 15.90 3.04 7.28
CA ASN A 79 15.07 1.91 7.66
C ASN A 79 13.62 2.37 7.89
N HIS A 80 12.70 1.44 8.09
CA HIS A 80 11.27 1.75 8.26
C HIS A 80 10.94 2.62 9.49
N MET A 81 11.85 2.74 10.46
CA MET A 81 11.64 3.56 11.66
C MET A 81 12.11 5.01 11.49
N ASN A 82 13.04 5.26 10.60
CA ASN A 82 13.66 6.58 10.43
C ASN A 82 13.45 7.20 9.04
N SER A 83 12.69 6.56 8.19
CA SER A 83 12.40 7.03 6.83
C SER A 83 11.12 7.83 6.76
N GLU A 84 11.12 8.86 5.93
CA GLU A 84 9.93 9.66 5.61
C GLU A 84 8.96 8.89 4.72
N GLN A 85 9.50 7.98 3.93
CA GLN A 85 8.74 7.10 3.06
C GLN A 85 9.33 5.68 3.10
N TRP A 86 8.47 4.69 2.94
CA TRP A 86 8.86 3.30 2.84
C TRP A 86 8.15 2.64 1.67
N HIS A 87 8.87 1.90 0.86
CA HIS A 87 8.29 1.23 -0.30
C HIS A 87 8.28 -0.29 -0.15
N LEU A 88 7.27 -0.90 -0.76
CA LEU A 88 7.13 -2.35 -0.86
C LEU A 88 6.96 -2.72 -2.33
N ASN A 89 7.71 -3.72 -2.77
CA ASN A 89 7.73 -4.11 -4.18
C ASN A 89 6.41 -4.73 -4.64
N SER A 90 6.02 -4.43 -5.86
CA SER A 90 4.95 -5.14 -6.54
C SER A 90 5.44 -6.50 -7.01
N GLN A 91 4.72 -7.56 -6.68
CA GLN A 91 5.05 -8.92 -7.13
C GLN A 91 3.78 -9.78 -7.16
N THR A 92 3.61 -10.55 -8.22
CA THR A 92 2.47 -11.49 -8.35
C THR A 92 2.34 -12.37 -7.11
N GLY A 93 1.11 -12.52 -6.62
CA GLY A 93 0.78 -13.32 -5.45
C GLY A 93 0.96 -12.61 -4.10
N THR A 94 1.47 -11.37 -4.10
CA THR A 94 1.65 -10.59 -2.87
C THR A 94 0.38 -9.83 -2.52
N LEU A 95 0.01 -9.86 -1.24
CA LEU A 95 -1.08 -9.11 -0.64
C LEU A 95 -0.51 -8.17 0.43
N TYR A 96 -0.76 -6.87 0.30
CA TYR A 96 -0.51 -5.88 1.35
C TYR A 96 -1.83 -5.41 1.94
N ILE A 97 -1.90 -5.38 3.28
CA ILE A 97 -3.04 -4.83 4.04
C ILE A 97 -2.47 -3.77 4.98
N PHE A 98 -3.09 -2.61 5.02
CA PHE A 98 -2.62 -1.46 5.78
C PHE A 98 -3.79 -0.60 6.28
N PRO A 99 -3.59 0.21 7.33
CA PRO A 99 -4.60 1.16 7.78
C PRO A 99 -4.99 2.14 6.68
N ALA A 100 -6.28 2.36 6.51
CA ALA A 100 -6.82 3.17 5.40
C ALA A 100 -6.39 4.65 5.44
N TYR A 101 -6.01 5.17 6.62
CA TYR A 101 -5.48 6.54 6.79
C TYR A 101 -4.04 6.71 6.29
N LEU A 102 -3.33 5.60 6.01
CA LEU A 102 -1.93 5.67 5.62
C LEU A 102 -1.81 6.17 4.18
N ARG A 103 -1.27 7.38 4.04
CA ARG A 103 -1.05 7.99 2.72
C ARG A 103 -0.07 7.17 1.90
N HIS A 104 -0.45 6.88 0.67
CA HIS A 104 0.36 6.06 -0.22
C HIS A 104 0.16 6.45 -1.68
N TYR A 105 1.13 6.06 -2.49
CA TYR A 105 1.09 6.20 -3.95
C TYR A 105 1.77 5.00 -4.60
N VAL A 106 1.51 4.78 -5.87
CA VAL A 106 2.14 3.69 -6.62
C VAL A 106 2.98 4.29 -7.73
N SER A 107 4.26 3.95 -7.74
CA SER A 107 5.21 4.43 -8.74
C SER A 107 4.85 3.96 -10.15
N PRO A 108 5.28 4.70 -11.20
CA PRO A 108 5.00 4.33 -12.57
C PRO A 108 5.46 2.93 -12.92
N ASN A 109 4.65 2.21 -13.71
CA ASN A 109 5.09 0.97 -14.32
C ASN A 109 6.22 1.26 -15.32
N SER A 110 7.40 0.72 -15.07
CA SER A 110 8.59 0.96 -15.89
C SER A 110 8.72 0.02 -17.10
N LYS A 111 7.85 -0.98 -17.25
CA LYS A 111 7.88 -1.96 -18.34
C LYS A 111 6.92 -1.61 -19.48
N ARG A 112 7.45 -1.47 -20.71
CA ARG A 112 6.66 -1.12 -21.89
C ARG A 112 5.67 -2.19 -22.32
N ASP A 113 6.07 -3.45 -22.27
CA ASP A 113 5.33 -4.57 -22.86
C ASP A 113 4.66 -5.46 -21.80
N SER A 114 4.53 -4.96 -20.58
CA SER A 114 3.94 -5.70 -19.48
C SER A 114 3.04 -4.81 -18.62
N LYS A 115 1.83 -5.29 -18.36
CA LYS A 115 0.87 -4.61 -17.49
C LYS A 115 1.05 -5.06 -16.05
N ARG A 116 1.05 -4.11 -15.13
CA ARG A 116 0.87 -4.38 -13.70
C ARG A 116 -0.62 -4.45 -13.41
N ILE A 117 -1.09 -5.60 -12.96
CA ILE A 117 -2.52 -5.83 -12.66
C ILE A 117 -2.65 -6.12 -11.17
N SER A 118 -3.49 -5.35 -10.49
CA SER A 118 -3.77 -5.53 -9.08
C SER A 118 -5.26 -5.39 -8.77
N VAL A 119 -5.69 -5.97 -7.66
CA VAL A 119 -7.01 -5.77 -7.08
C VAL A 119 -6.83 -5.03 -5.77
N SER A 120 -7.39 -3.84 -5.68
CA SER A 120 -7.45 -3.04 -4.46
C SER A 120 -8.79 -3.22 -3.77
N PHE A 121 -8.83 -3.02 -2.46
CA PHE A 121 -10.05 -3.11 -1.68
C PHE A 121 -10.00 -2.19 -0.45
N ASN A 122 -11.18 -1.85 0.04
CA ASN A 122 -11.39 -1.15 1.30
C ASN A 122 -12.31 -1.97 2.20
N THR A 123 -12.16 -1.79 3.51
CA THR A 123 -12.99 -2.47 4.50
C THR A 123 -13.66 -1.48 5.44
N VAL A 124 -14.79 -1.91 5.98
CA VAL A 124 -15.51 -1.28 7.10
C VAL A 124 -15.82 -2.34 8.14
N TYR A 125 -16.25 -1.93 9.33
CA TYR A 125 -16.78 -2.86 10.32
C TYR A 125 -17.98 -3.61 9.77
N ALA A 126 -18.07 -4.91 10.09
CA ALA A 126 -19.15 -5.78 9.62
C ALA A 126 -20.49 -5.44 10.29
#